data_08f41279f66b99c46aedc7a09d62de8d
#
_entry.id   08f41279f66b99c46aedc7a09d62de8d
#
_cell.length_a   1.000
_cell.length_b   1.000
_cell.length_c   1.000
_cell.angle_alpha   90.00
_cell.angle_beta   90.00
_cell.angle_gamma   90.00
#
_symmetry.space_group_name_H-M   'P 1'
#
loop_
_entity.id
_entity.type
_entity.pdbx_description
1 polymer ?
#
loop_
_entity_poly.entity_id
_entity_poly.type
_entity_poly.pdbx_seq_one_letter_code
_entity_poly.pdbx_strand_id
1 'polypeptide(L)'
;GDTAANDRQKLIRRPPDLLITTPESLYLMLTSSARETLAGVETVIIDEIHAMATTKRGAHLMLTLERLEQITDRPPQRIGLSATQRPLEEVAEFLGGWAEPGVRRPVSIVDAGIRKALEIEVVIPIEDMSTIGQVTVELTPGPATAALTERRTSIWPSIYPEILQRI
;
A
#
# COMPACT_ATOMS: atom_id res chain seq x y z
N GLY A 1 -1.64 11.92 8.18
CA GLY A 1 -1.26 12.01 9.45
C GLY A 1 -0.25 13.05 9.89
N ASP A 2 1.01 12.89 9.58
CA ASP A 2 2.11 13.60 10.27
C ASP A 2 2.49 14.96 9.66
N THR A 3 1.66 15.48 8.75
CA THR A 3 1.90 16.79 8.12
C THR A 3 1.79 17.91 9.17
N ALA A 4 2.81 18.76 9.25
CA ALA A 4 2.84 19.88 10.17
C ALA A 4 1.69 20.88 9.92
N ALA A 5 1.24 21.58 10.97
CA ALA A 5 0.11 22.51 10.86
C ALA A 5 0.34 23.62 9.82
N ASN A 6 1.57 24.13 9.71
CA ASN A 6 1.93 25.14 8.71
C ASN A 6 1.80 24.63 7.27
N ASP A 7 2.12 23.37 7.03
CA ASP A 7 2.04 22.80 5.69
C ASP A 7 0.58 22.49 5.32
N ARG A 8 -0.27 22.14 6.29
CA ARG A 8 -1.72 22.06 6.08
C ARG A 8 -2.32 23.41 5.69
N GLN A 9 -1.88 24.51 6.29
CA GLN A 9 -2.33 25.86 5.90
C GLN A 9 -1.85 26.25 4.49
N LYS A 10 -0.64 25.86 4.11
CA LYS A 10 -0.15 26.07 2.74
C LYS A 10 -0.98 25.32 1.72
N LEU A 11 -1.36 24.08 2.03
CA LEU A 11 -2.22 23.26 1.17
C LEU A 11 -3.58 23.92 0.92
N ILE A 12 -4.18 24.56 1.93
CA ILE A 12 -5.43 25.31 1.77
C ILE A 12 -5.24 26.53 0.87
N ARG A 13 -4.13 27.26 1.02
CA ARG A 13 -3.86 28.47 0.23
C ARG A 13 -3.46 28.17 -1.21
N ARG A 14 -2.78 27.05 -1.44
CA ARG A 14 -2.29 26.63 -2.74
C ARG A 14 -2.51 25.12 -2.88
N PRO A 15 -3.70 24.69 -3.32
CA PRO A 15 -4.01 23.29 -3.54
C PRO A 15 -3.02 22.66 -4.52
N PRO A 16 -2.49 21.46 -4.25
CA PRO A 16 -1.63 20.73 -5.18
C PRO A 16 -2.47 20.07 -6.27
N ASP A 17 -1.87 19.80 -7.43
CA ASP A 17 -2.50 19.03 -8.50
C ASP A 17 -2.69 17.55 -8.12
N LEU A 18 -1.84 17.03 -7.24
CA LEU A 18 -1.90 15.67 -6.72
C LEU A 18 -1.84 15.69 -5.20
N LEU A 19 -2.85 15.09 -4.55
CA LEU A 19 -2.92 14.95 -3.11
C LEU A 19 -2.90 13.47 -2.72
N ILE A 20 -1.87 13.05 -2.00
CA ILE A 20 -1.81 11.72 -1.37
C ILE A 20 -2.27 11.84 0.08
N THR A 21 -3.30 11.07 0.43
CA THR A 21 -3.91 11.16 1.76
C THR A 21 -4.41 9.79 2.25
N THR A 22 -4.84 9.73 3.51
CA THR A 22 -5.51 8.55 4.07
C THR A 22 -7.02 8.78 4.14
N PRO A 23 -7.85 7.72 4.23
CA PRO A 23 -9.30 7.85 4.38
C PRO A 23 -9.71 8.78 5.53
N GLU A 24 -9.03 8.66 6.66
CA GLU A 24 -9.31 9.45 7.86
C GLU A 24 -8.96 10.93 7.64
N SER A 25 -7.84 11.19 6.99
CA SER A 25 -7.43 12.57 6.67
C SER A 25 -8.35 13.22 5.65
N LEU A 26 -8.80 12.48 4.63
CA LEU A 26 -9.80 12.97 3.68
C LEU A 26 -11.11 13.37 4.38
N TYR A 27 -11.59 12.50 5.28
CA TYR A 27 -12.78 12.83 6.09
C TYR A 27 -12.60 14.10 6.90
N LEU A 28 -11.45 14.28 7.56
CA LEU A 28 -11.16 15.50 8.33
C LEU A 28 -11.07 16.73 7.42
N MET A 29 -10.55 16.62 6.20
CA MET A 29 -10.54 17.72 5.24
C MET A 29 -11.95 18.12 4.84
N LEU A 30 -12.84 17.17 4.59
CA LEU A 30 -14.25 17.43 4.23
C LEU A 30 -15.03 18.15 5.34
N THR A 31 -14.62 17.98 6.60
CA THR A 31 -15.27 18.57 7.78
C THR A 31 -14.57 19.84 8.28
N SER A 32 -13.57 20.34 7.57
CA SER A 32 -12.77 21.51 7.92
C SER A 32 -12.77 22.57 6.83
N SER A 33 -12.07 23.68 7.06
CA SER A 33 -11.85 24.73 6.05
C SER A 33 -11.07 24.24 4.81
N ALA A 34 -10.41 23.08 4.90
CA ALA A 34 -9.75 22.47 3.75
C ALA A 34 -10.74 21.89 2.71
N ARG A 35 -12.03 21.82 3.03
CA ARG A 35 -13.08 21.33 2.13
C ARG A 35 -13.08 22.02 0.78
N GLU A 36 -12.87 23.33 0.75
CA GLU A 36 -12.88 24.12 -0.48
C GLU A 36 -11.79 23.70 -1.47
N THR A 37 -10.66 23.17 -0.96
CA THR A 37 -9.56 22.68 -1.82
C THR A 37 -9.90 21.39 -2.56
N LEU A 38 -10.97 20.72 -2.18
CA LEU A 38 -11.42 19.45 -2.75
C LEU A 38 -12.49 19.64 -3.85
N ALA A 39 -13.00 20.84 -4.05
CA ALA A 39 -14.08 21.09 -5.02
C ALA A 39 -13.65 20.75 -6.46
N GLY A 40 -12.39 21.00 -6.83
CA GLY A 40 -11.83 20.70 -8.14
C GLY A 40 -11.30 19.28 -8.33
N VAL A 41 -11.60 18.33 -7.42
CA VAL A 41 -11.15 16.95 -7.57
C VAL A 41 -11.87 16.26 -8.73
N GLU A 42 -11.13 15.84 -9.73
CA GLU A 42 -11.65 15.16 -10.92
C GLU A 42 -11.46 13.64 -10.87
N THR A 43 -10.45 13.17 -10.12
CA THR A 43 -10.12 11.73 -10.04
C THR A 43 -9.73 11.34 -8.62
N VAL A 44 -10.22 10.18 -8.18
CA VAL A 44 -9.83 9.54 -6.93
C VAL A 44 -9.25 8.17 -7.23
N ILE A 45 -8.04 7.93 -6.78
CA ILE A 45 -7.37 6.63 -6.89
C ILE A 45 -7.31 5.99 -5.50
N ILE A 46 -7.81 4.78 -5.39
CA ILE A 46 -7.77 3.99 -4.16
C ILE A 46 -6.82 2.83 -4.39
N ASP A 47 -5.67 2.91 -3.76
CA ASP A 47 -4.68 1.85 -3.80
C ASP A 47 -5.04 0.72 -2.83
N GLU A 48 -4.69 -0.52 -3.20
CA GLU A 48 -4.99 -1.74 -2.42
C GLU A 48 -6.47 -1.82 -1.99
N ILE A 49 -7.39 -1.46 -2.87
CA ILE A 49 -8.82 -1.36 -2.57
C ILE A 49 -9.38 -2.67 -1.99
N HIS A 50 -8.85 -3.82 -2.38
CA HIS A 50 -9.26 -5.12 -1.87
C HIS A 50 -9.08 -5.24 -0.34
N ALA A 51 -8.04 -4.63 0.23
CA ALA A 51 -7.82 -4.62 1.66
C ALA A 51 -8.85 -3.79 2.43
N MET A 52 -9.60 -2.94 1.72
CA MET A 52 -10.64 -2.07 2.29
C MET A 52 -12.04 -2.66 2.19
N ALA A 53 -12.34 -3.42 1.13
CA ALA A 53 -13.69 -3.81 0.72
C ALA A 53 -14.51 -4.49 1.83
N THR A 54 -13.89 -5.29 2.71
CA THR A 54 -14.57 -6.04 3.78
C THR A 54 -14.48 -5.39 5.15
N THR A 55 -13.93 -4.17 5.25
CA THR A 55 -13.61 -3.54 6.53
C THR A 55 -14.54 -2.36 6.87
N LYS A 56 -14.68 -2.07 8.17
CA LYS A 56 -15.36 -0.85 8.63
C LYS A 56 -14.66 0.42 8.10
N ARG A 57 -13.35 0.38 7.97
CA ARG A 57 -12.54 1.47 7.41
C ARG A 57 -12.89 1.72 5.95
N GLY A 58 -13.10 0.65 5.19
CA GLY A 58 -13.56 0.74 3.81
C GLY A 58 -14.98 1.32 3.70
N ALA A 59 -15.91 0.86 4.51
CA ALA A 59 -17.26 1.43 4.55
C ALA A 59 -17.24 2.94 4.85
N HIS A 60 -16.38 3.36 5.79
CA HIS A 60 -16.17 4.76 6.11
C HIS A 60 -15.58 5.54 4.93
N LEU A 61 -14.60 4.94 4.21
CA LEU A 61 -14.03 5.54 3.00
C LEU A 61 -15.09 5.74 1.93
N MET A 62 -15.92 4.74 1.63
CA MET A 62 -16.96 4.87 0.61
C MET A 62 -17.96 5.97 0.96
N LEU A 63 -18.41 6.04 2.21
CA LEU A 63 -19.28 7.14 2.68
C LEU A 63 -18.58 8.51 2.54
N THR A 64 -17.27 8.56 2.77
CA THR A 64 -16.47 9.78 2.63
C THR A 64 -16.38 10.19 1.16
N LEU A 65 -16.29 9.24 0.23
CA LEU A 65 -16.29 9.51 -1.21
C LEU A 65 -17.66 10.01 -1.71
N GLU A 66 -18.76 9.47 -1.20
CA GLU A 66 -20.09 10.01 -1.50
C GLU A 66 -20.21 11.48 -1.03
N ARG A 67 -19.65 11.81 0.13
CA ARG A 67 -19.60 13.20 0.62
C ARG A 67 -18.68 14.08 -0.23
N LEU A 68 -17.55 13.55 -0.71
CA LEU A 68 -16.67 14.26 -1.62
C LEU A 68 -17.40 14.62 -2.92
N GLU A 69 -18.13 13.68 -3.50
CA GLU A 69 -18.92 13.89 -4.72
C GLU A 69 -19.95 15.00 -4.59
N GLN A 70 -20.50 15.20 -3.36
CA GLN A 70 -21.45 16.30 -3.10
C GLN A 70 -20.83 17.69 -3.11
N ILE A 71 -19.53 17.81 -3.06
CA ILE A 71 -18.82 19.10 -3.01
C ILE A 71 -17.96 19.35 -4.24
N THR A 72 -17.75 18.36 -5.07
CA THR A 72 -16.99 18.48 -6.32
C THR A 72 -17.85 19.08 -7.42
N ASP A 73 -17.24 19.84 -8.31
CA ASP A 73 -17.93 20.48 -9.44
C ASP A 73 -18.57 19.46 -10.40
N ARG A 74 -18.00 18.27 -10.48
CA ARG A 74 -18.47 17.09 -11.21
C ARG A 74 -18.17 15.83 -10.42
N PRO A 75 -18.96 14.75 -10.60
CA PRO A 75 -18.65 13.46 -9.99
C PRO A 75 -17.23 13.01 -10.37
N PRO A 76 -16.34 12.81 -9.41
CA PRO A 76 -14.96 12.40 -9.71
C PRO A 76 -14.91 10.97 -10.24
N GLN A 77 -14.02 10.73 -11.19
CA GLN A 77 -13.72 9.38 -11.64
C GLN A 77 -13.11 8.59 -10.49
N ARG A 78 -13.66 7.42 -10.19
CA ARG A 78 -13.12 6.51 -9.17
C ARG A 78 -12.30 5.41 -9.83
N ILE A 79 -11.05 5.24 -9.40
CA ILE A 79 -10.13 4.21 -9.87
C ILE A 79 -9.69 3.38 -8.67
N GLY A 80 -9.90 2.08 -8.73
CA GLY A 80 -9.40 1.13 -7.72
C GLY A 80 -8.23 0.33 -8.27
N LEU A 81 -7.12 0.33 -7.55
CA LEU A 81 -5.98 -0.54 -7.81
C LEU A 81 -6.05 -1.71 -6.85
N SER A 82 -5.95 -2.92 -7.39
CA SER A 82 -6.06 -4.14 -6.60
C SER A 82 -5.02 -5.16 -7.05
N ALA A 83 -4.41 -5.84 -6.10
CA ALA A 83 -3.69 -7.08 -6.38
C ALA A 83 -4.69 -8.19 -6.75
N THR A 84 -4.19 -9.40 -6.94
CA THR A 84 -4.90 -10.59 -7.44
C THR A 84 -6.00 -11.13 -6.51
N GLN A 85 -6.92 -10.31 -6.04
CA GLN A 85 -8.06 -10.80 -5.24
C GLN A 85 -9.23 -11.16 -6.14
N ARG A 86 -9.93 -12.24 -5.80
CA ARG A 86 -11.15 -12.68 -6.47
C ARG A 86 -12.26 -12.87 -5.43
N PRO A 87 -13.53 -12.60 -5.76
CA PRO A 87 -14.02 -12.12 -7.07
C PRO A 87 -13.77 -10.62 -7.27
N LEU A 88 -13.37 -10.23 -8.48
CA LEU A 88 -13.13 -8.83 -8.86
C LEU A 88 -14.41 -7.99 -8.87
N GLU A 89 -15.53 -8.64 -9.14
CA GLU A 89 -16.86 -8.04 -9.22
C GLU A 89 -17.27 -7.41 -7.88
N GLU A 90 -17.00 -8.06 -6.76
CA GLU A 90 -17.32 -7.54 -5.42
C GLU A 90 -16.52 -6.26 -5.12
N VAL A 91 -15.24 -6.25 -5.51
CA VAL A 91 -14.38 -5.07 -5.36
C VAL A 91 -14.84 -3.93 -6.27
N ALA A 92 -15.28 -4.25 -7.50
CA ALA A 92 -15.82 -3.28 -8.43
C ALA A 92 -17.14 -2.68 -7.91
N GLU A 93 -18.05 -3.50 -7.39
CA GLU A 93 -19.28 -3.03 -6.76
C GLU A 93 -19.02 -2.15 -5.54
N PHE A 94 -18.04 -2.51 -4.73
CA PHE A 94 -17.60 -1.71 -3.59
C PHE A 94 -17.08 -0.33 -4.04
N LEU A 95 -16.25 -0.28 -5.10
CA LEU A 95 -15.70 0.97 -5.64
C LEU A 95 -16.81 1.87 -6.22
N GLY A 96 -17.69 1.29 -7.04
CA GLY A 96 -18.74 2.02 -7.72
C GLY A 96 -19.81 2.56 -6.78
N GLY A 97 -20.22 1.77 -5.81
CA GLY A 97 -21.33 2.09 -4.94
C GLY A 97 -22.65 2.22 -5.70
N TRP A 98 -23.50 3.16 -5.30
CA TRP A 98 -24.83 3.37 -5.83
C TRP A 98 -24.94 4.74 -6.48
N ALA A 99 -25.46 4.83 -7.70
CA ALA A 99 -25.82 6.10 -8.33
C ALA A 99 -27.10 6.66 -7.70
N GLU A 100 -28.08 5.78 -7.52
CA GLU A 100 -29.38 6.04 -6.91
C GLU A 100 -29.83 4.81 -6.11
N PRO A 101 -30.82 4.90 -5.25
CA PRO A 101 -31.36 3.74 -4.57
C PRO A 101 -31.75 2.61 -5.54
N GLY A 102 -31.07 1.47 -5.45
CA GLY A 102 -31.27 0.32 -6.34
C GLY A 102 -30.49 0.34 -7.67
N VAL A 103 -29.76 1.42 -7.99
CA VAL A 103 -28.99 1.52 -9.24
C VAL A 103 -27.51 1.61 -8.93
N ARG A 104 -26.76 0.57 -9.30
CA ARG A 104 -25.30 0.53 -9.16
C ARG A 104 -24.63 1.44 -10.18
N ARG A 105 -23.54 2.12 -9.81
CA ARG A 105 -22.65 2.78 -10.78
C ARG A 105 -21.93 1.72 -11.61
N PRO A 106 -21.85 1.87 -12.94
CA PRO A 106 -21.09 0.96 -13.77
C PRO A 106 -19.59 1.10 -13.49
N VAL A 107 -18.89 -0.04 -13.38
CA VAL A 107 -17.43 -0.10 -13.20
C VAL A 107 -16.84 -1.01 -14.25
N SER A 108 -15.84 -0.54 -14.97
CA SER A 108 -15.07 -1.35 -15.92
C SER A 108 -13.93 -2.05 -15.18
N ILE A 109 -13.88 -3.37 -15.27
CA ILE A 109 -12.79 -4.18 -14.70
C ILE A 109 -11.73 -4.35 -15.79
N VAL A 110 -10.51 -3.92 -15.52
CA VAL A 110 -9.35 -4.15 -16.38
C VAL A 110 -8.46 -5.18 -15.67
N ASP A 111 -8.56 -6.43 -16.08
CA ASP A 111 -7.66 -7.48 -15.60
C ASP A 111 -6.39 -7.48 -16.46
N ALA A 112 -5.36 -6.79 -15.98
CA ALA A 112 -4.05 -6.72 -16.61
C ALA A 112 -3.21 -8.00 -16.38
N GLY A 113 -3.82 -9.07 -15.91
CA GLY A 113 -3.21 -10.32 -15.47
C GLY A 113 -2.28 -10.96 -16.48
N ILE A 114 -1.11 -10.38 -16.64
CA ILE A 114 0.04 -11.08 -17.25
C ILE A 114 0.43 -12.18 -16.27
N ARG A 115 0.00 -13.41 -16.54
CA ARG A 115 0.52 -14.59 -15.84
C ARG A 115 1.99 -14.69 -16.21
N LYS A 116 2.87 -14.11 -15.39
CA LYS A 116 4.30 -14.44 -15.47
C LYS A 116 4.43 -15.95 -15.24
N ALA A 117 5.05 -16.63 -16.16
CA ALA A 117 5.48 -18.00 -15.91
C ALA A 117 6.47 -17.94 -14.74
N LEU A 118 6.07 -18.51 -13.62
CA LEU A 118 6.94 -18.61 -12.45
C LEU A 118 7.66 -19.94 -12.54
N GLU A 119 8.97 -19.90 -12.62
CA GLU A 119 9.82 -21.04 -12.39
C GLU A 119 10.24 -21.02 -10.92
N ILE A 120 9.70 -21.96 -10.16
CA ILE A 120 9.93 -22.04 -8.72
C ILE A 120 10.85 -23.22 -8.46
N GLU A 121 12.04 -22.94 -7.96
CA GLU A 121 13.00 -23.94 -7.51
C GLU A 121 13.16 -23.84 -6.00
N VAL A 122 13.02 -24.97 -5.31
CA VAL A 122 13.31 -25.06 -3.87
C VAL A 122 14.73 -25.59 -3.71
N VAL A 123 15.60 -24.73 -3.20
CA VAL A 123 17.01 -25.05 -2.99
C VAL A 123 17.29 -25.22 -1.51
N ILE A 124 17.97 -26.30 -1.17
CA ILE A 124 18.47 -26.56 0.19
C ILE A 124 19.96 -26.23 0.21
N PRO A 125 20.36 -25.03 0.72
CA PRO A 125 21.75 -24.58 0.66
C PRO A 125 22.68 -25.36 1.62
N ILE A 126 22.12 -26.15 2.51
CA ILE A 126 22.88 -26.95 3.49
C ILE A 126 22.20 -28.31 3.65
N GLU A 127 22.88 -29.38 3.29
CA GLU A 127 22.35 -30.75 3.45
C GLU A 127 22.34 -31.22 4.92
N ASP A 128 23.28 -30.73 5.73
CA ASP A 128 23.39 -31.09 7.14
C ASP A 128 23.27 -29.86 8.05
N MET A 129 22.14 -29.78 8.74
CA MET A 129 21.83 -28.69 9.69
C MET A 129 22.74 -28.71 10.93
N SER A 130 23.46 -29.82 11.20
CA SER A 130 24.40 -29.90 12.32
C SER A 130 25.68 -29.10 12.12
N THR A 131 25.97 -28.73 10.87
CA THR A 131 27.14 -27.93 10.48
C THR A 131 26.90 -26.43 10.53
N ILE A 132 25.68 -26.00 10.85
CA ILE A 132 25.32 -24.58 10.95
C ILE A 132 26.08 -23.95 12.12
N GLY A 133 26.90 -22.95 11.81
CA GLY A 133 27.59 -22.13 12.84
C GLY A 133 29.09 -22.40 12.97
N GLN A 134 29.70 -23.19 12.09
CA GLN A 134 31.15 -23.35 12.06
C GLN A 134 31.86 -22.27 11.21
N VAL A 135 31.13 -21.33 10.60
CA VAL A 135 31.73 -20.23 9.83
C VAL A 135 32.14 -19.13 10.80
N THR A 136 33.44 -19.06 11.09
CA THR A 136 34.06 -17.95 11.80
C THR A 136 34.06 -16.73 10.88
N VAL A 137 33.23 -15.74 11.15
CA VAL A 137 33.34 -14.44 10.48
C VAL A 137 34.54 -13.72 11.15
N GLU A 138 35.65 -13.63 10.47
CA GLU A 138 36.74 -12.75 10.86
C GLU A 138 36.28 -11.29 10.69
N LEU A 139 35.86 -10.72 11.81
CA LEU A 139 35.67 -9.26 11.87
C LEU A 139 37.04 -8.62 11.98
N THR A 140 37.42 -7.83 10.98
CA THR A 140 38.61 -6.97 11.00
C THR A 140 38.65 -6.16 12.29
N PRO A 141 39.73 -6.18 13.06
CA PRO A 141 39.81 -5.49 14.36
C PRO A 141 39.89 -3.97 14.15
N GLY A 142 38.84 -3.23 14.59
CA GLY A 142 38.94 -1.82 14.90
C GLY A 142 39.39 -1.63 16.36
N PRO A 143 40.02 -0.48 16.72
CA PRO A 143 40.58 -0.32 18.04
C PRO A 143 39.52 -0.23 19.13
N ALA A 144 39.66 -1.10 20.15
CA ALA A 144 39.05 -1.04 21.46
C ALA A 144 37.54 -1.24 21.58
N THR A 145 37.11 -2.50 21.58
CA THR A 145 36.13 -2.98 22.57
C THR A 145 36.31 -4.49 22.74
N ALA A 146 36.32 -4.95 24.01
CA ALA A 146 36.60 -6.30 24.41
C ALA A 146 35.77 -7.35 23.68
N ALA A 147 36.45 -8.39 23.22
CA ALA A 147 35.92 -9.57 22.57
C ALA A 147 34.86 -10.28 23.41
N LEU A 148 33.59 -10.04 23.10
CA LEU A 148 32.56 -11.01 23.37
C LEU A 148 32.34 -11.77 22.08
N THR A 149 32.98 -12.89 21.91
CA THR A 149 32.77 -13.84 20.83
C THR A 149 31.44 -14.57 21.10
N GLU A 150 30.32 -13.88 20.84
CA GLU A 150 29.05 -14.56 20.75
C GLU A 150 29.05 -15.37 19.44
N ARG A 151 29.20 -16.68 19.58
CA ARG A 151 28.95 -17.63 18.48
C ARG A 151 27.46 -17.59 18.15
N ARG A 152 27.06 -16.68 17.29
CA ARG A 152 25.73 -16.73 16.71
C ARG A 152 25.74 -17.75 15.59
N THR A 153 25.09 -18.88 15.82
CA THR A 153 24.77 -19.86 14.79
C THR A 153 23.81 -19.22 13.80
N SER A 154 24.29 -18.92 12.58
CA SER A 154 23.49 -18.27 11.54
C SER A 154 23.57 -19.08 10.24
N ILE A 155 22.44 -19.30 9.60
CA ILE A 155 22.33 -19.96 8.30
C ILE A 155 22.69 -19.00 7.14
N TRP A 156 22.63 -17.70 7.37
CA TRP A 156 22.78 -16.67 6.33
C TRP A 156 24.09 -16.73 5.53
N PRO A 157 25.27 -17.02 6.15
CA PRO A 157 26.52 -17.15 5.40
C PRO A 157 26.49 -18.23 4.34
N SER A 158 25.66 -19.26 4.51
CA SER A 158 25.50 -20.34 3.51
C SER A 158 24.45 -20.00 2.45
N ILE A 159 23.50 -19.09 2.76
CA ILE A 159 22.43 -18.67 1.84
C ILE A 159 22.91 -17.57 0.89
N TYR A 160 23.72 -16.62 1.38
CA TYR A 160 24.15 -15.46 0.57
C TYR A 160 24.86 -15.82 -0.74
N PRO A 161 25.81 -16.78 -0.79
CA PRO A 161 26.47 -17.16 -2.04
C PRO A 161 25.47 -17.69 -3.06
N GLU A 162 24.50 -18.49 -2.61
CA GLU A 162 23.48 -19.08 -3.48
C GLU A 162 22.53 -18.02 -4.06
N ILE A 163 22.15 -17.03 -3.25
CA ILE A 163 21.34 -15.89 -3.72
C ILE A 163 22.13 -15.07 -4.74
N LEU A 164 23.42 -14.79 -4.48
CA LEU A 164 24.24 -13.97 -5.36
C LEU A 164 24.50 -14.63 -6.73
N GLN A 165 24.46 -15.96 -6.82
CA GLN A 165 24.60 -16.67 -8.10
C GLN A 165 23.33 -16.60 -8.97
N ARG A 166 22.18 -16.21 -8.36
CA ARG A 166 20.86 -16.21 -9.02
C ARG A 166 20.35 -14.80 -9.38
N ILE A 167 21.07 -13.75 -8.98
CA ILE A 167 20.83 -12.36 -9.34
C ILE A 167 21.68 -11.96 -10.55
#